data_8559116d366117f27936d760bce63316
#
_entry.id   8559116d366117f27936d760bce63316
#
_cell.length_a   1.000
_cell.length_b   1.000
_cell.length_c   1.000
_cell.angle_alpha   90.00
_cell.angle_beta   90.00
_cell.angle_gamma   90.00
#
_symmetry.space_group_name_H-M   'P 1'
#
loop_
_entity.id
_entity.type
_entity.pdbx_description
1 polymer ?
#
loop_
_entity_poly.entity_id
_entity_poly.type
_entity_poly.pdbx_seq_one_letter_code
_entity_poly.pdbx_strand_id
1 'polypeptide(L)'
;YKDRTSVPAGEAIAYAVTGIQTAFGVLAALYARHDTGAGQEVKTSLFACLLGLFPQQVAYYMGNHLISPKAETGSTHSTPPYGVWRTKDGKEVAISTWRDEPWKGFCAGVGRTDLLENPKFEGSDRRWDNREELKEIVQDIMLQKTRDEWIPLLRKHGQWIVPVRNFEEICTEDTHLRDNGLMFELDHPELGSSTFYGLPIKLSETPMTARTHAPLLGE
;
A
#
# COMPACT_ATOMS: atom_id res chain seq x y z
N TYR A 1 14.17 -12.59 -3.75
CA TYR A 1 15.54 -12.05 -3.82
C TYR A 1 16.56 -12.94 -3.06
N LYS A 2 16.72 -14.22 -3.42
CA LYS A 2 17.72 -15.08 -2.75
C LYS A 2 19.13 -14.48 -2.81
N ASP A 3 19.45 -13.75 -3.87
CA ASP A 3 20.81 -13.25 -4.16
C ASP A 3 20.88 -11.72 -4.37
N ARG A 4 19.85 -10.96 -3.97
CA ARG A 4 19.84 -9.50 -4.14
C ARG A 4 20.05 -8.79 -2.81
N THR A 5 20.84 -7.71 -2.85
CA THR A 5 21.00 -6.77 -1.73
C THR A 5 19.64 -6.20 -1.30
N SER A 6 19.45 -5.94 -0.02
CA SER A 6 18.26 -5.25 0.48
C SER A 6 18.15 -3.87 -0.16
N VAL A 7 16.96 -3.50 -0.61
CA VAL A 7 16.68 -2.19 -1.22
C VAL A 7 16.05 -1.29 -0.17
N PRO A 8 16.46 -0.02 -0.05
CA PRO A 8 15.78 0.94 0.81
C PRO A 8 14.32 1.12 0.36
N ALA A 9 13.44 1.44 1.30
CA ALA A 9 12.02 1.67 1.00
C ALA A 9 11.73 2.95 0.20
N GLY A 10 12.74 3.76 -0.09
CA GLY A 10 12.62 5.02 -0.83
C GLY A 10 12.14 6.20 0.01
N GLU A 11 11.34 5.95 1.04
CA GLU A 11 10.81 6.95 1.96
C GLU A 11 11.29 6.73 3.39
N ALA A 12 11.27 7.79 4.20
CA ALA A 12 11.66 7.77 5.61
C ALA A 12 10.58 7.16 6.51
N ILE A 13 10.11 5.94 6.19
CA ILE A 13 8.96 5.27 6.84
C ILE A 13 9.14 5.21 8.36
N ALA A 14 10.36 4.90 8.84
CA ALA A 14 10.62 4.81 10.27
C ALA A 14 10.35 6.13 10.99
N TYR A 15 10.74 7.27 10.40
CA TYR A 15 10.49 8.60 10.96
C TYR A 15 9.00 8.96 10.95
N ALA A 16 8.33 8.74 9.83
CA ALA A 16 6.91 9.03 9.68
C ALA A 16 6.07 8.24 10.70
N VAL A 17 6.31 6.93 10.81
CA VAL A 17 5.60 6.08 11.76
C VAL A 17 5.89 6.46 13.19
N THR A 18 7.15 6.77 13.52
CA THR A 18 7.52 7.20 14.87
C THR A 18 6.83 8.51 15.22
N GLY A 19 6.77 9.47 14.30
CA GLY A 19 6.04 10.72 14.50
C GLY A 19 4.55 10.49 14.81
N ILE A 20 3.88 9.64 14.02
CA ILE A 20 2.48 9.29 14.24
C ILE A 20 2.28 8.60 15.58
N GLN A 21 3.08 7.61 15.92
CA GLN A 21 2.96 6.88 17.20
C GLN A 21 3.32 7.75 18.40
N THR A 22 4.26 8.68 18.26
CA THR A 22 4.56 9.68 19.31
C THR A 22 3.37 10.59 19.55
N ALA A 23 2.76 11.12 18.50
CA ALA A 23 1.57 11.96 18.62
C ALA A 23 0.42 11.20 19.30
N PHE A 24 0.19 9.94 18.95
CA PHE A 24 -0.79 9.08 19.60
C PHE A 24 -0.47 8.87 21.09
N GLY A 25 0.79 8.61 21.44
CA GLY A 25 1.24 8.48 22.83
C GLY A 25 1.02 9.77 23.64
N VAL A 26 1.29 10.93 23.04
CA VAL A 26 1.05 12.24 23.67
C VAL A 26 -0.44 12.47 23.91
N LEU A 27 -1.31 12.15 22.93
CA LEU A 27 -2.76 12.26 23.10
C LEU A 27 -3.27 11.33 24.19
N ALA A 28 -2.78 10.10 24.28
CA ALA A 28 -3.11 9.16 25.34
C ALA A 28 -2.67 9.68 26.73
N ALA A 29 -1.48 10.27 26.82
CA ALA A 29 -0.99 10.87 28.07
C ALA A 29 -1.81 12.09 28.49
N LEU A 30 -2.24 12.93 27.55
CA LEU A 30 -3.11 14.08 27.80
C LEU A 30 -4.50 13.62 28.26
N TYR A 31 -5.05 12.58 27.65
CA TYR A 31 -6.32 12.01 28.07
C TYR A 31 -6.25 11.46 29.50
N ALA A 32 -5.21 10.66 29.80
CA ALA A 32 -4.98 10.15 31.16
C ALA A 32 -4.80 11.30 32.19
N ARG A 33 -4.13 12.39 31.82
CA ARG A 33 -3.96 13.56 32.65
C ARG A 33 -5.30 14.23 33.02
N HIS A 34 -6.28 14.17 32.09
CA HIS A 34 -7.62 14.71 32.38
C HIS A 34 -8.25 14.03 33.62
N ASP A 35 -8.06 12.71 33.74
CA ASP A 35 -8.65 11.95 34.87
C ASP A 35 -7.76 11.94 36.13
N THR A 36 -6.44 11.90 35.96
CA THR A 36 -5.48 11.74 37.06
C THR A 36 -4.94 13.06 37.58
N GLY A 37 -5.04 14.16 36.83
CA GLY A 37 -4.41 15.44 37.12
C GLY A 37 -2.87 15.46 36.96
N ALA A 38 -2.24 14.31 36.68
CA ALA A 38 -0.80 14.18 36.63
C ALA A 38 -0.29 14.01 35.18
N GLY A 39 0.76 14.74 34.82
CA GLY A 39 1.48 14.55 33.57
C GLY A 39 2.42 13.32 33.62
N GLN A 40 2.82 12.81 32.47
CA GLN A 40 3.77 11.69 32.37
C GLN A 40 4.72 11.86 31.20
N GLU A 41 5.87 11.21 31.28
CA GLU A 41 6.84 11.15 30.18
C GLU A 41 6.35 10.14 29.11
N VAL A 42 6.47 10.52 27.84
CA VAL A 42 6.20 9.64 26.70
C VAL A 42 7.50 9.31 26.00
N LYS A 43 7.90 8.05 26.03
CA LYS A 43 9.12 7.56 25.35
C LYS A 43 8.79 6.62 24.21
N THR A 44 9.48 6.77 23.10
CA THR A 44 9.41 5.87 21.96
C THR A 44 10.77 5.77 21.28
N SER A 45 10.91 4.87 20.30
CA SER A 45 12.11 4.77 19.48
C SER A 45 11.75 4.40 18.03
N LEU A 46 12.60 4.81 17.09
CA LEU A 46 12.46 4.45 15.67
C LEU A 46 12.32 2.93 15.47
N PHE A 47 13.16 2.16 16.18
CA PHE A 47 13.16 0.71 16.06
C PHE A 47 11.85 0.08 16.57
N ALA A 48 11.38 0.49 17.75
CA ALA A 48 10.15 -0.05 18.32
C ALA A 48 8.92 0.27 17.46
N CYS A 49 8.83 1.51 16.97
CA CYS A 49 7.74 1.95 16.12
C CYS A 49 7.74 1.24 14.75
N LEU A 50 8.93 1.07 14.16
CA LEU A 50 9.06 0.35 12.90
C LEU A 50 8.72 -1.14 13.05
N LEU A 51 9.17 -1.78 14.14
CA LEU A 51 8.85 -3.18 14.42
C LEU A 51 7.33 -3.40 14.57
N GLY A 52 6.62 -2.42 15.14
CA GLY A 52 5.16 -2.43 15.26
C GLY A 52 4.40 -2.44 13.92
N LEU A 53 5.06 -2.14 12.80
CA LEU A 53 4.48 -2.28 11.46
C LEU A 53 4.52 -3.72 10.92
N PHE A 54 5.29 -4.60 11.55
CA PHE A 54 5.51 -5.96 11.09
C PHE A 54 4.98 -7.02 12.07
N PRO A 55 3.78 -6.87 12.66
CA PRO A 55 3.28 -7.80 13.68
C PRO A 55 3.14 -9.22 13.14
N GLN A 56 2.77 -9.37 11.88
CA GLN A 56 2.62 -10.69 11.23
C GLN A 56 3.96 -11.41 11.09
N GLN A 57 4.99 -10.74 10.59
CA GLN A 57 6.32 -11.32 10.42
C GLN A 57 6.96 -11.70 11.76
N VAL A 58 6.78 -10.82 12.76
CA VAL A 58 7.22 -11.10 14.14
C VAL A 58 6.49 -12.32 14.69
N ALA A 59 5.17 -12.41 14.55
CA ALA A 59 4.37 -13.55 15.01
C ALA A 59 4.77 -14.86 14.33
N TYR A 60 5.00 -14.85 13.01
CA TYR A 60 5.49 -16.05 12.29
C TYR A 60 6.84 -16.52 12.80
N TYR A 61 7.77 -15.61 13.04
CA TYR A 61 9.07 -16.00 13.59
C TYR A 61 8.97 -16.51 15.02
N MET A 62 8.24 -15.80 15.88
CA MET A 62 8.08 -16.18 17.31
C MET A 62 7.31 -17.48 17.49
N GLY A 63 6.33 -17.77 16.63
CA GLY A 63 5.51 -18.98 16.71
C GLY A 63 6.14 -20.21 16.07
N ASN A 64 6.71 -20.05 14.88
CA ASN A 64 7.12 -21.18 14.04
C ASN A 64 8.60 -21.11 13.58
N HIS A 65 9.35 -20.11 14.03
CA HIS A 65 10.71 -19.78 13.56
C HIS A 65 10.81 -19.59 12.03
N LEU A 66 9.72 -19.21 11.39
CA LEU A 66 9.67 -18.98 9.95
C LEU A 66 10.16 -17.56 9.62
N ILE A 67 11.15 -17.50 8.76
CA ILE A 67 11.61 -16.24 8.17
C ILE A 67 10.86 -16.05 6.86
N SER A 68 10.07 -14.97 6.77
CA SER A 68 9.37 -14.63 5.54
C SER A 68 10.37 -14.40 4.40
N PRO A 69 10.21 -15.05 3.26
CA PRO A 69 11.05 -14.80 2.10
C PRO A 69 10.84 -13.37 1.61
N LYS A 70 11.83 -12.81 0.92
CA LYS A 70 11.69 -11.51 0.26
C LYS A 70 10.69 -11.65 -0.90
N ALA A 71 9.65 -10.80 -0.91
CA ALA A 71 8.69 -10.77 -2.00
C ALA A 71 9.23 -9.95 -3.17
N GLU A 72 8.97 -10.40 -4.39
CA GLU A 72 9.33 -9.65 -5.61
C GLU A 72 8.16 -8.81 -6.15
N THR A 73 6.94 -9.29 -6.01
CA THR A 73 5.76 -8.70 -6.67
C THR A 73 4.58 -8.46 -5.74
N GLY A 74 4.75 -8.57 -4.42
CA GLY A 74 3.63 -8.41 -3.49
C GLY A 74 3.90 -8.97 -2.11
N SER A 75 2.88 -9.55 -1.48
CA SER A 75 3.00 -10.16 -0.16
C SER A 75 3.83 -11.45 -0.21
N THR A 76 4.68 -11.65 0.78
CA THR A 76 5.49 -12.85 0.95
C THR A 76 4.68 -14.13 1.18
N HIS A 77 3.37 -14.00 1.40
CA HIS A 77 2.47 -15.10 1.74
C HIS A 77 1.29 -15.24 0.76
N SER A 78 1.38 -14.60 -0.42
CA SER A 78 0.31 -14.63 -1.40
C SER A 78 0.75 -15.28 -2.70
N THR A 79 -0.16 -16.02 -3.32
CA THR A 79 0.05 -16.67 -4.61
C THR A 79 -0.39 -15.77 -5.76
N PRO A 80 0.23 -15.85 -6.94
CA PRO A 80 -0.31 -15.20 -8.12
C PRO A 80 -1.79 -15.61 -8.36
N PRO A 81 -2.62 -14.68 -8.88
CA PRO A 81 -2.29 -13.36 -9.40
C PRO A 81 -2.20 -12.22 -8.36
N TYR A 82 -2.20 -12.51 -7.06
CA TYR A 82 -1.97 -11.47 -6.06
C TYR A 82 -0.58 -10.84 -6.24
N GLY A 83 -0.53 -9.54 -6.47
CA GLY A 83 0.74 -8.84 -6.65
C GLY A 83 0.64 -7.64 -7.60
N VAL A 84 1.81 -7.11 -7.97
CA VAL A 84 1.97 -6.03 -8.93
C VAL A 84 2.48 -6.60 -10.25
N TRP A 85 1.84 -6.21 -11.36
CA TRP A 85 2.09 -6.76 -12.68
C TRP A 85 2.30 -5.66 -13.70
N ARG A 86 3.34 -5.80 -14.52
CA ARG A 86 3.60 -4.89 -15.62
C ARG A 86 2.65 -5.21 -16.79
N THR A 87 2.10 -4.17 -17.40
CA THR A 87 1.21 -4.25 -18.54
C THR A 87 1.92 -3.88 -19.84
N LYS A 88 1.27 -4.11 -20.99
CA LYS A 88 1.82 -3.91 -22.35
C LYS A 88 2.38 -2.50 -22.56
N ASP A 89 1.75 -1.50 -21.98
CA ASP A 89 2.14 -0.07 -22.06
C ASP A 89 3.25 0.32 -21.08
N GLY A 90 3.84 -0.66 -20.38
CA GLY A 90 4.89 -0.44 -19.39
C GLY A 90 4.41 0.09 -18.05
N LYS A 91 3.13 0.38 -17.90
CA LYS A 91 2.49 0.74 -16.63
C LYS A 91 2.26 -0.51 -15.78
N GLU A 92 1.76 -0.32 -14.57
CA GLU A 92 1.56 -1.40 -13.62
C GLU A 92 0.15 -1.41 -13.03
N VAL A 93 -0.31 -2.61 -12.68
CA VAL A 93 -1.55 -2.85 -11.93
C VAL A 93 -1.26 -3.68 -10.70
N ALA A 94 -2.01 -3.43 -9.63
CA ALA A 94 -2.03 -4.29 -8.46
C ALA A 94 -3.32 -5.11 -8.46
N ILE A 95 -3.18 -6.43 -8.25
CA ILE A 95 -4.29 -7.39 -8.16
C ILE A 95 -4.30 -7.97 -6.76
N SER A 96 -5.48 -7.98 -6.11
CA SER A 96 -5.68 -8.55 -4.77
C SER A 96 -6.58 -9.78 -4.85
N THR A 97 -6.01 -10.89 -5.29
CA THR A 97 -6.73 -12.16 -5.51
C THR A 97 -5.95 -13.29 -4.86
N TRP A 98 -6.49 -13.88 -3.79
CA TRP A 98 -5.82 -14.96 -3.05
C TRP A 98 -6.71 -16.18 -2.75
N ARG A 99 -8.03 -16.10 -3.03
CA ARG A 99 -8.99 -17.20 -2.80
C ARG A 99 -9.34 -17.91 -4.12
N ASP A 100 -10.02 -19.04 -4.01
CA ASP A 100 -10.37 -19.86 -5.18
C ASP A 100 -11.45 -19.21 -6.07
N GLU A 101 -12.47 -18.59 -5.50
CA GLU A 101 -13.48 -17.91 -6.31
C GLU A 101 -12.91 -16.72 -7.13
N PRO A 102 -12.16 -15.79 -6.54
CA PRO A 102 -11.43 -14.79 -7.33
C PRO A 102 -10.46 -15.40 -8.36
N TRP A 103 -9.81 -16.54 -8.06
CA TRP A 103 -8.95 -17.22 -9.02
C TRP A 103 -9.72 -17.65 -10.28
N LYS A 104 -10.90 -18.25 -10.12
CA LYS A 104 -11.78 -18.58 -11.25
C LYS A 104 -12.15 -17.35 -12.06
N GLY A 105 -12.53 -16.26 -11.38
CA GLY A 105 -12.83 -14.99 -12.03
C GLY A 105 -11.64 -14.41 -12.79
N PHE A 106 -10.43 -14.51 -12.25
CA PHE A 106 -9.22 -14.11 -12.96
C PHE A 106 -9.02 -14.93 -14.25
N CYS A 107 -9.03 -16.25 -14.15
CA CYS A 107 -8.87 -17.14 -15.31
C CYS A 107 -9.92 -16.88 -16.39
N ALA A 108 -11.18 -16.67 -16.03
CA ALA A 108 -12.22 -16.29 -16.95
C ALA A 108 -11.98 -14.92 -17.59
N GLY A 109 -11.57 -13.92 -16.80
CA GLY A 109 -11.31 -12.56 -17.27
C GLY A 109 -10.12 -12.46 -18.22
N VAL A 110 -9.10 -13.29 -18.04
CA VAL A 110 -7.93 -13.33 -18.93
C VAL A 110 -8.09 -14.33 -20.09
N GLY A 111 -9.18 -15.12 -20.11
CA GLY A 111 -9.43 -16.12 -21.15
C GLY A 111 -8.56 -17.37 -21.03
N ARG A 112 -8.05 -17.69 -19.82
CA ARG A 112 -7.18 -18.84 -19.56
C ARG A 112 -7.84 -19.83 -18.60
N THR A 113 -9.01 -20.34 -18.97
CA THR A 113 -9.73 -21.35 -18.20
C THR A 113 -8.99 -22.69 -18.12
N ASP A 114 -8.05 -22.95 -19.03
CA ASP A 114 -7.13 -24.09 -18.99
C ASP A 114 -6.31 -24.15 -17.68
N LEU A 115 -6.03 -23.00 -17.07
CA LEU A 115 -5.33 -22.93 -15.79
C LEU A 115 -6.14 -23.51 -14.62
N LEU A 116 -7.48 -23.55 -14.74
CA LEU A 116 -8.36 -24.16 -13.72
C LEU A 116 -8.30 -25.68 -13.74
N GLU A 117 -8.03 -26.26 -14.92
CA GLU A 117 -7.93 -27.70 -15.13
C GLU A 117 -6.51 -28.24 -14.91
N ASN A 118 -5.54 -27.33 -14.72
CA ASN A 118 -4.15 -27.72 -14.50
C ASN A 118 -3.96 -28.19 -13.04
N PRO A 119 -3.56 -29.47 -12.82
CA PRO A 119 -3.37 -30.02 -11.49
C PRO A 119 -2.37 -29.26 -10.63
N LYS A 120 -1.42 -28.52 -11.24
CA LYS A 120 -0.44 -27.70 -10.54
C LYS A 120 -1.07 -26.47 -9.87
N PHE A 121 -2.24 -26.00 -10.36
CA PHE A 121 -2.89 -24.79 -9.88
C PHE A 121 -4.25 -25.01 -9.21
N GLU A 122 -4.60 -26.27 -9.01
CA GLU A 122 -5.81 -26.68 -8.30
C GLU A 122 -5.68 -26.41 -6.79
N GLY A 123 -6.47 -25.47 -6.27
CA GLY A 123 -6.41 -25.05 -4.86
C GLY A 123 -5.22 -24.13 -4.52
N SER A 124 -5.34 -23.44 -3.40
CA SER A 124 -4.35 -22.44 -2.96
C SER A 124 -2.97 -23.03 -2.70
N ASP A 125 -2.91 -24.23 -2.11
CA ASP A 125 -1.64 -24.83 -1.71
C ASP A 125 -0.80 -25.25 -2.93
N ARG A 126 -1.44 -25.84 -3.94
CA ARG A 126 -0.75 -26.20 -5.19
C ARG A 126 -0.30 -24.97 -5.97
N ARG A 127 -1.10 -23.91 -5.98
CA ARG A 127 -0.67 -22.63 -6.55
C ARG A 127 0.52 -22.05 -5.80
N TRP A 128 0.55 -22.20 -4.47
CA TRP A 128 1.71 -21.79 -3.69
C TRP A 128 2.97 -22.58 -4.01
N ASP A 129 2.87 -23.89 -4.11
CA ASP A 129 4.01 -24.75 -4.43
C ASP A 129 4.58 -24.47 -5.83
N ASN A 130 3.71 -24.12 -6.79
CA ASN A 130 4.07 -23.80 -8.17
C ASN A 130 4.06 -22.29 -8.47
N ARG A 131 4.20 -21.44 -7.45
CA ARG A 131 4.03 -19.98 -7.58
C ARG A 131 4.99 -19.31 -8.57
N GLU A 132 6.23 -19.82 -8.70
CA GLU A 132 7.21 -19.22 -9.62
C GLU A 132 6.79 -19.45 -11.08
N GLU A 133 6.36 -20.66 -11.44
CA GLU A 133 5.81 -20.96 -12.76
C GLU A 133 4.54 -20.15 -13.04
N LEU A 134 3.64 -20.07 -12.04
CA LEU A 134 2.40 -19.30 -12.17
C LEU A 134 2.66 -17.80 -12.32
N LYS A 135 3.70 -17.27 -11.67
CA LYS A 135 4.12 -15.87 -11.79
C LYS A 135 4.55 -15.52 -13.21
N GLU A 136 5.35 -16.38 -13.85
CA GLU A 136 5.75 -16.19 -15.25
C GLU A 136 4.53 -16.19 -16.18
N ILE A 137 3.63 -17.15 -16.00
CA ILE A 137 2.39 -17.25 -16.80
C ILE A 137 1.53 -15.99 -16.63
N VAL A 138 1.33 -15.51 -15.38
CA VAL A 138 0.52 -14.32 -15.12
C VAL A 138 1.18 -13.07 -15.70
N GLN A 139 2.50 -12.93 -15.58
CA GLN A 139 3.21 -11.79 -16.16
C GLN A 139 3.07 -11.77 -17.69
N ASP A 140 3.23 -12.91 -18.37
CA ASP A 140 3.05 -13.02 -19.81
C ASP A 140 1.63 -12.66 -20.26
N ILE A 141 0.63 -13.06 -19.49
CA ILE A 141 -0.76 -12.66 -19.72
C ILE A 141 -0.91 -11.15 -19.59
N MET A 142 -0.41 -10.56 -18.52
CA MET A 142 -0.58 -9.12 -18.25
C MET A 142 0.10 -8.23 -19.30
N LEU A 143 1.15 -8.69 -19.94
CA LEU A 143 1.82 -8.00 -21.05
C LEU A 143 1.00 -7.96 -22.36
N GLN A 144 -0.12 -8.67 -22.46
CA GLN A 144 -0.91 -8.72 -23.69
C GLN A 144 -1.79 -7.47 -23.90
N LYS A 145 -2.16 -6.77 -22.83
CA LYS A 145 -3.03 -5.59 -22.87
C LYS A 145 -2.46 -4.45 -22.03
N THR A 146 -2.96 -3.25 -22.29
CA THR A 146 -2.62 -2.07 -21.50
C THR A 146 -3.29 -2.08 -20.11
N ARG A 147 -2.81 -1.25 -19.21
CA ARG A 147 -3.40 -1.05 -17.88
C ARG A 147 -4.90 -0.70 -17.97
N ASP A 148 -5.24 0.21 -18.87
CA ASP A 148 -6.60 0.72 -19.01
C ASP A 148 -7.56 -0.27 -19.67
N GLU A 149 -7.06 -1.23 -20.45
CA GLU A 149 -7.83 -2.36 -20.97
C GLU A 149 -8.07 -3.43 -19.90
N TRP A 150 -7.04 -3.75 -19.08
CA TRP A 150 -7.15 -4.79 -18.06
C TRP A 150 -8.09 -4.43 -16.92
N ILE A 151 -8.04 -3.21 -16.42
CA ILE A 151 -8.81 -2.80 -15.23
C ILE A 151 -10.32 -3.02 -15.41
N PRO A 152 -11.01 -2.48 -16.44
CA PRO A 152 -12.44 -2.70 -16.60
C PRO A 152 -12.77 -4.17 -16.91
N LEU A 153 -11.92 -4.85 -17.67
CA LEU A 153 -12.11 -6.25 -18.03
C LEU A 153 -12.10 -7.15 -16.79
N LEU A 154 -11.07 -7.06 -15.96
CA LEU A 154 -10.93 -7.89 -14.78
C LEU A 154 -11.92 -7.52 -13.68
N ARG A 155 -12.28 -6.23 -13.52
CA ARG A 155 -13.35 -5.82 -12.60
C ARG A 155 -14.70 -6.44 -12.95
N LYS A 156 -15.03 -6.57 -14.24
CA LYS A 156 -16.25 -7.25 -14.71
C LYS A 156 -16.30 -8.71 -14.25
N HIS A 157 -15.15 -9.34 -14.06
CA HIS A 157 -15.00 -10.71 -13.55
C HIS A 157 -14.73 -10.76 -12.03
N GLY A 158 -15.11 -9.71 -11.30
CA GLY A 158 -15.03 -9.67 -9.83
C GLY A 158 -13.62 -9.52 -9.25
N GLN A 159 -12.66 -9.07 -10.08
CA GLN A 159 -11.30 -8.88 -9.59
C GLN A 159 -11.12 -7.54 -8.88
N TRP A 160 -10.41 -7.57 -7.78
CA TRP A 160 -9.90 -6.38 -7.13
C TRP A 160 -8.58 -5.98 -7.82
N ILE A 161 -8.70 -5.12 -8.78
CA ILE A 161 -7.60 -4.59 -9.57
C ILE A 161 -7.61 -3.07 -9.56
N VAL A 162 -6.45 -2.49 -9.32
CA VAL A 162 -6.25 -1.04 -9.31
C VAL A 162 -4.99 -0.67 -10.08
N PRO A 163 -4.93 0.55 -10.66
CA PRO A 163 -3.70 1.05 -11.25
C PRO A 163 -2.66 1.30 -10.15
N VAL A 164 -1.40 0.93 -10.42
CA VAL A 164 -0.26 1.47 -9.66
C VAL A 164 0.11 2.79 -10.35
N ARG A 165 0.08 3.87 -9.58
CA ARG A 165 0.31 5.23 -10.07
C ARG A 165 1.56 5.83 -9.45
N ASN A 166 2.29 6.61 -10.22
CA ASN A 166 3.34 7.48 -9.70
C ASN A 166 2.75 8.78 -9.15
N PHE A 167 3.58 9.62 -8.53
CA PHE A 167 3.11 10.89 -7.95
C PHE A 167 2.60 11.89 -8.99
N GLU A 168 3.14 11.88 -10.21
CA GLU A 168 2.63 12.71 -11.29
C GLU A 168 1.19 12.32 -11.64
N GLU A 169 0.94 11.04 -11.91
CA GLU A 169 -0.41 10.53 -12.20
C GLU A 169 -1.40 10.80 -11.05
N ILE A 170 -0.95 10.67 -9.79
CA ILE A 170 -1.79 10.92 -8.61
C ILE A 170 -2.15 12.41 -8.50
N CYS A 171 -1.18 13.30 -8.69
CA CYS A 171 -1.37 14.73 -8.48
C CYS A 171 -2.07 15.44 -9.65
N THR A 172 -1.89 14.95 -10.89
CA THR A 172 -2.40 15.60 -12.09
C THR A 172 -3.64 14.96 -12.69
N GLU A 173 -3.69 13.62 -12.71
CA GLU A 173 -4.75 12.87 -13.40
C GLU A 173 -5.87 12.40 -12.46
N ASP A 174 -5.56 12.21 -11.16
CA ASP A 174 -6.52 11.65 -10.21
C ASP A 174 -7.29 12.76 -9.49
N THR A 175 -8.58 12.88 -9.79
CA THR A 175 -9.45 13.85 -9.13
C THR A 175 -9.71 13.53 -7.66
N HIS A 176 -9.47 12.26 -7.23
CA HIS A 176 -9.77 11.78 -5.89
C HIS A 176 -9.13 12.64 -4.78
N LEU A 177 -7.90 13.10 -4.97
CA LEU A 177 -7.22 13.95 -3.98
C LEU A 177 -7.94 15.30 -3.81
N ARG A 178 -8.37 15.93 -4.91
CA ARG A 178 -9.10 17.21 -4.89
C ARG A 178 -10.52 17.01 -4.36
N ASP A 179 -11.24 16.01 -4.86
CA ASP A 179 -12.63 15.72 -4.48
C ASP A 179 -12.76 15.40 -2.98
N ASN A 180 -11.71 14.86 -2.38
CA ASN A 180 -11.65 14.54 -0.95
C ASN A 180 -10.96 15.62 -0.10
N GLY A 181 -10.56 16.75 -0.66
CA GLY A 181 -9.89 17.83 0.06
C GLY A 181 -8.50 17.44 0.57
N LEU A 182 -7.85 16.47 -0.09
CA LEU A 182 -6.49 16.04 0.21
C LEU A 182 -5.44 16.90 -0.51
N MET A 183 -5.87 17.83 -1.36
CA MET A 183 -5.05 18.87 -1.95
C MET A 183 -5.79 20.20 -1.82
N PHE A 184 -5.06 21.26 -1.52
CA PHE A 184 -5.57 22.62 -1.39
C PHE A 184 -4.50 23.63 -1.82
N GLU A 185 -4.92 24.84 -2.13
CA GLU A 185 -4.03 25.93 -2.54
C GLU A 185 -3.87 26.93 -1.40
N LEU A 186 -2.67 27.43 -1.21
CA LEU A 186 -2.33 28.54 -0.31
C LEU A 186 -1.40 29.50 -1.02
N ASP A 187 -1.60 30.79 -0.74
CA ASP A 187 -0.70 31.83 -1.19
C ASP A 187 0.54 31.83 -0.29
N HIS A 188 1.70 31.62 -0.91
CA HIS A 188 2.99 31.71 -0.26
C HIS A 188 3.68 33.01 -0.69
N PRO A 189 4.26 33.81 0.25
CA PRO A 189 4.79 35.14 -0.06
C PRO A 189 5.93 35.13 -1.10
N GLU A 190 6.70 34.07 -1.18
CA GLU A 190 7.80 33.95 -2.16
C GLU A 190 7.44 33.09 -3.37
N LEU A 191 6.56 32.09 -3.22
CA LEU A 191 6.25 31.11 -4.26
C LEU A 191 4.95 31.43 -5.00
N GLY A 192 4.16 32.39 -4.52
CA GLY A 192 2.81 32.64 -5.02
C GLY A 192 1.83 31.53 -4.65
N SER A 193 0.74 31.37 -5.42
CA SER A 193 -0.22 30.29 -5.18
C SER A 193 0.46 28.94 -5.39
N SER A 194 0.44 28.12 -4.35
CA SER A 194 1.10 26.82 -4.34
C SER A 194 0.15 25.75 -3.82
N THR A 195 0.24 24.56 -4.42
CA THR A 195 -0.58 23.41 -4.03
C THR A 195 0.11 22.62 -2.93
N PHE A 196 -0.63 22.34 -1.87
CA PHE A 196 -0.19 21.56 -0.74
C PHE A 196 -1.07 20.31 -0.56
N TYR A 197 -0.51 19.25 0.03
CA TYR A 197 -1.32 18.09 0.43
C TYR A 197 -2.06 18.39 1.74
N GLY A 198 -3.29 17.92 1.83
CA GLY A 198 -4.18 18.13 2.96
C GLY A 198 -3.95 17.15 4.11
N LEU A 199 -4.67 17.40 5.19
CA LEU A 199 -4.63 16.54 6.35
C LEU A 199 -5.49 15.28 6.13
N PRO A 200 -4.97 14.08 6.41
CA PRO A 200 -5.67 12.83 6.12
C PRO A 200 -6.82 12.52 7.09
N ILE A 201 -6.95 13.29 8.18
CA ILE A 201 -7.95 13.09 9.23
C ILE A 201 -9.03 14.17 9.11
N LYS A 202 -10.30 13.77 9.06
CA LYS A 202 -11.45 14.68 9.03
C LYS A 202 -12.20 14.56 10.36
N LEU A 203 -12.32 15.67 11.07
CA LEU A 203 -13.11 15.79 12.31
C LEU A 203 -14.39 16.57 12.01
N SER A 204 -15.56 16.03 12.37
CA SER A 204 -16.86 16.63 12.04
C SER A 204 -17.09 17.96 12.77
N GLU A 205 -16.71 18.03 14.04
CA GLU A 205 -16.98 19.20 14.90
C GLU A 205 -15.79 20.17 14.98
N THR A 206 -14.58 19.67 14.77
CA THR A 206 -13.34 20.46 14.82
C THR A 206 -12.51 20.22 13.56
N PRO A 207 -13.00 20.63 12.39
CA PRO A 207 -12.30 20.36 11.14
C PRO A 207 -10.93 21.02 11.13
N MET A 208 -9.94 20.25 10.70
CA MET A 208 -8.59 20.76 10.49
C MET A 208 -8.55 21.52 9.17
N THR A 209 -8.06 22.75 9.21
CA THR A 209 -7.86 23.60 8.04
C THR A 209 -6.44 24.15 8.03
N ALA A 210 -5.85 24.23 6.85
CA ALA A 210 -4.60 24.98 6.68
C ALA A 210 -4.92 26.48 6.81
N ARG A 211 -4.23 27.16 7.73
CA ARG A 211 -4.48 28.56 8.05
C ARG A 211 -3.42 29.51 7.50
N THR A 212 -2.19 29.02 7.40
CA THR A 212 -1.02 29.78 6.99
C THR A 212 -0.13 28.93 6.10
N HIS A 213 0.64 29.58 5.26
CA HIS A 213 1.74 28.94 4.55
C HIS A 213 2.81 28.41 5.52
N ALA A 214 3.76 27.64 5.01
CA ALA A 214 4.95 27.26 5.77
C ALA A 214 5.75 28.51 6.16
N PRO A 215 6.31 28.59 7.40
CA PRO A 215 7.08 29.73 7.81
C PRO A 215 8.32 29.94 6.94
N LEU A 216 8.68 31.20 6.73
CA LEU A 216 9.95 31.56 6.08
C LEU A 216 11.13 31.27 7.01
N LEU A 217 12.33 31.25 6.45
CA LEU A 217 13.55 31.02 7.22
C LEU A 217 13.71 32.11 8.28
N GLY A 218 13.61 31.74 9.58
CA GLY A 218 13.75 32.64 10.72
C GLY A 218 12.48 33.24 11.28
N GLU A 219 11.30 32.89 10.74
CA GLU A 219 9.99 33.26 11.31
C GLU A 219 9.60 32.35 12.49
#